data_c39e22415c291b5226a907a259f907e8
#
_entry.id   c39e22415c291b5226a907a259f907e8
#
_cell.length_a   1.000
_cell.length_b   1.000
_cell.length_c   1.000
_cell.angle_alpha   90.00
_cell.angle_beta   90.00
_cell.angle_gamma   90.00
#
_symmetry.space_group_name_H-M   'P 1'
#
loop_
_entity.id
_entity.type
_entity.pdbx_description
1 polymer ?
#
loop_
_entity_poly.entity_id
_entity_poly.type
_entity_poly.pdbx_seq_one_letter_code
_entity_poly.pdbx_strand_id
1 'polypeptide(L)'
;MNHTKGNPGEILVIDDDPIMRDLMTDWLEGAGYAVHKATDCNAACAALERAPALVVSDMWMPGPCGPAAIAFLKGKSPETKLIAVSGHFGSGQGTSAQDAMHAGAARALAKPVKRADLLAAVAELIGPPPK
;
A
#
# COMPACT_ATOMS: atom_id res chain seq x y z
N MET A 1 19.19 4.25 16.87
CA MET A 1 18.64 4.22 16.51
C MET A 1 17.82 4.64 15.78
N ASN A 2 17.42 4.92 15.25
CA ASN A 2 16.59 5.39 14.81
C ASN A 2 15.59 4.85 14.24
N HIS A 3 15.04 4.78 14.16
CA HIS A 3 14.09 3.93 13.90
C HIS A 3 12.84 4.57 13.80
N THR A 4 12.81 5.63 13.56
CA THR A 4 11.64 6.43 13.46
C THR A 4 10.98 6.35 12.12
N LYS A 5 11.71 5.95 11.10
CA LYS A 5 11.13 5.69 9.78
C LYS A 5 10.76 4.23 9.71
N GLY A 6 9.96 3.82 8.76
CA GLY A 6 9.60 2.44 8.60
C GLY A 6 10.80 1.53 8.37
N ASN A 7 10.64 0.24 8.56
CA ASN A 7 11.70 -0.73 8.33
C ASN A 7 12.06 -0.75 6.84
N PRO A 8 13.32 -0.50 6.49
CA PRO A 8 13.70 -0.42 5.07
C PRO A 8 13.36 -1.71 4.33
N GLY A 9 12.78 -1.56 3.16
CA GLY A 9 12.51 -2.70 2.31
C GLY A 9 11.32 -3.54 2.72
N GLU A 10 10.62 -3.20 3.81
CA GLU A 10 9.42 -3.93 4.22
C GLU A 10 8.18 -3.25 3.66
N ILE A 11 7.33 -4.03 3.00
CA ILE A 11 6.11 -3.54 2.36
C ILE A 11 4.94 -4.37 2.85
N LEU A 12 3.86 -3.69 3.18
CA LEU A 12 2.60 -4.36 3.53
C LEU A 12 1.65 -4.21 2.35
N VAL A 13 1.13 -5.33 1.85
CA VAL A 13 0.15 -5.35 0.75
C VAL A 13 -1.21 -5.71 1.33
N ILE A 14 -2.19 -4.85 1.15
CA ILE A 14 -3.54 -5.05 1.63
C ILE A 14 -4.50 -5.08 0.44
N ASP A 15 -5.14 -6.22 0.22
CA ASP A 15 -6.11 -6.39 -0.87
C ASP A 15 -6.95 -7.59 -0.52
N ASP A 16 -8.28 -7.47 -0.61
CA ASP A 16 -9.17 -8.58 -0.32
C ASP A 16 -9.25 -9.57 -1.48
N ASP A 17 -8.77 -9.19 -2.67
CA ASP A 17 -8.68 -10.08 -3.81
C ASP A 17 -7.39 -10.89 -3.71
N PRO A 18 -7.45 -12.20 -3.45
CA PRO A 18 -6.25 -12.99 -3.25
C PRO A 18 -5.37 -13.07 -4.50
N ILE A 19 -5.97 -13.01 -5.68
CA ILE A 19 -5.19 -13.07 -6.92
C ILE A 19 -4.33 -11.82 -7.06
N MET A 20 -4.94 -10.65 -6.89
CA MET A 20 -4.20 -9.39 -7.00
C MET A 20 -3.20 -9.24 -5.87
N ARG A 21 -3.59 -9.62 -4.65
CA ARG A 21 -2.70 -9.56 -3.50
C ARG A 21 -1.44 -10.40 -3.73
N ASP A 22 -1.62 -11.64 -4.19
CA ASP A 22 -0.50 -12.53 -4.41
C ASP A 22 0.37 -12.07 -5.58
N LEU A 23 -0.26 -11.54 -6.61
CA LEU A 23 0.47 -11.07 -7.79
C LEU A 23 1.37 -9.89 -7.44
N MET A 24 0.83 -8.90 -6.73
CA MET A 24 1.63 -7.76 -6.29
C MET A 24 2.75 -8.20 -5.34
N THR A 25 2.44 -9.14 -4.45
CA THR A 25 3.44 -9.67 -3.54
C THR A 25 4.59 -10.33 -4.31
N ASP A 26 4.27 -11.15 -5.30
CA ASP A 26 5.28 -11.83 -6.10
C ASP A 26 6.17 -10.83 -6.83
N TRP A 27 5.58 -9.79 -7.40
CA TRP A 27 6.36 -8.77 -8.09
C TRP A 27 7.33 -8.07 -7.14
N LEU A 28 6.87 -7.73 -5.95
CA LEU A 28 7.68 -7.00 -5.00
C LEU A 28 8.77 -7.89 -4.39
N GLU A 29 8.43 -9.12 -4.07
CA GLU A 29 9.43 -10.06 -3.56
C GLU A 29 10.46 -10.39 -4.62
N GLY A 30 10.02 -10.54 -5.87
CA GLY A 30 10.94 -10.77 -6.97
C GLY A 30 11.91 -9.63 -7.20
N ALA A 31 11.53 -8.41 -6.79
CA ALA A 31 12.40 -7.25 -6.89
C ALA A 31 13.34 -7.12 -5.67
N GLY A 32 13.10 -7.90 -4.60
CA GLY A 32 14.00 -7.91 -3.45
C GLY A 32 13.42 -7.34 -2.17
N TYR A 33 12.17 -6.93 -2.17
CA TYR A 33 11.53 -6.38 -0.97
C TYR A 33 10.95 -7.51 -0.12
N ALA A 34 10.84 -7.28 1.19
CA ALA A 34 10.17 -8.19 2.10
C ALA A 34 8.70 -7.77 2.17
N VAL A 35 7.78 -8.72 1.98
CA VAL A 35 6.36 -8.39 1.88
C VAL A 35 5.54 -9.13 2.92
N HIS A 36 4.65 -8.40 3.58
CA HIS A 36 3.62 -8.95 4.45
C HIS A 36 2.27 -8.75 3.75
N LYS A 37 1.35 -9.66 3.93
CA LYS A 37 0.05 -9.62 3.25
C LYS A 37 -1.08 -9.51 4.25
N ALA A 38 -2.11 -8.77 3.91
CA ALA A 38 -3.33 -8.68 4.71
C ALA A 38 -4.54 -8.54 3.79
N THR A 39 -5.68 -9.03 4.26
CA THR A 39 -6.92 -8.96 3.47
C THR A 39 -7.64 -7.63 3.65
N ASP A 40 -7.44 -6.97 4.78
CA ASP A 40 -8.11 -5.70 5.08
C ASP A 40 -7.29 -4.95 6.15
N CYS A 41 -7.76 -3.75 6.49
CA CYS A 41 -7.07 -2.91 7.46
C CYS A 41 -6.98 -3.55 8.85
N ASN A 42 -8.04 -4.26 9.27
CA ASN A 42 -8.02 -4.88 10.58
C ASN A 42 -6.98 -5.99 10.65
N ALA A 43 -6.90 -6.81 9.60
CA ALA A 43 -5.89 -7.87 9.52
C ALA A 43 -4.48 -7.31 9.44
N ALA A 44 -4.34 -6.07 8.98
CA ALA A 44 -3.03 -5.44 8.80
C ALA A 44 -2.42 -4.92 10.09
N CYS A 45 -3.19 -4.85 11.19
CA CYS A 45 -2.74 -4.17 12.40
C CYS A 45 -1.40 -4.68 12.94
N ALA A 46 -1.22 -5.99 12.97
CA ALA A 46 0.02 -6.57 13.49
C ALA A 46 1.22 -6.17 12.63
N ALA A 47 1.05 -6.19 11.31
CA ALA A 47 2.13 -5.80 10.41
C ALA A 47 2.44 -4.30 10.52
N LEU A 48 1.41 -3.49 10.79
CA LEU A 48 1.61 -2.05 10.95
C LEU A 48 2.43 -1.73 12.19
N GLU A 49 2.37 -2.56 13.22
CA GLU A 49 3.18 -2.37 14.42
C GLU A 49 4.67 -2.48 14.12
N ARG A 50 5.02 -3.18 13.05
CA ARG A 50 6.41 -3.27 12.62
C ARG A 50 6.88 -2.03 11.87
N ALA A 51 5.97 -1.09 11.62
CA ALA A 51 6.25 0.14 10.87
C ALA A 51 6.93 -0.16 9.53
N PRO A 52 6.20 -0.80 8.60
CA PRO A 52 6.78 -1.07 7.28
C PRO A 52 7.11 0.25 6.57
N ALA A 53 8.05 0.20 5.64
CA ALA A 53 8.41 1.41 4.89
C ALA A 53 7.26 1.88 4.00
N LEU A 54 6.44 0.97 3.53
CA LEU A 54 5.40 1.27 2.56
C LEU A 54 4.21 0.34 2.73
N VAL A 55 3.02 0.88 2.53
CA VAL A 55 1.78 0.10 2.41
C VAL A 55 1.25 0.29 1.00
N VAL A 56 0.89 -0.82 0.34
CA VAL A 56 0.13 -0.80 -0.92
C VAL A 56 -1.26 -1.30 -0.57
N SER A 57 -2.27 -0.44 -0.64
CA SER A 57 -3.60 -0.79 -0.17
C SER A 57 -4.67 -0.58 -1.23
N ASP A 58 -5.49 -1.61 -1.43
CA ASP A 58 -6.72 -1.47 -2.20
C ASP A 58 -7.64 -0.49 -1.46
N MET A 59 -8.34 0.33 -2.22
CA MET A 59 -9.28 1.30 -1.66
C MET A 59 -10.69 0.74 -1.57
N TRP A 60 -10.95 -0.45 -2.07
CA TRP A 60 -12.29 -1.04 -2.10
C TRP A 60 -12.25 -2.41 -1.46
N MET A 61 -12.51 -2.47 -0.16
CA MET A 61 -12.41 -3.69 0.63
C MET A 61 -13.34 -3.60 1.83
N PRO A 62 -13.66 -4.74 2.49
CA PRO A 62 -14.50 -4.73 3.68
C PRO A 62 -13.86 -3.94 4.81
N GLY A 63 -14.70 -3.33 5.64
CA GLY A 63 -14.23 -2.51 6.75
C GLY A 63 -13.81 -1.14 6.26
N PRO A 64 -12.79 -0.52 6.89
CA PRO A 64 -12.32 0.78 6.41
C PRO A 64 -11.88 0.69 4.97
N CYS A 65 -12.38 1.61 4.14
CA CYS A 65 -12.03 1.66 2.73
C CYS A 65 -11.96 3.12 2.29
N GLY A 66 -11.36 3.37 1.11
CA GLY A 66 -11.19 4.72 0.59
C GLY A 66 -10.43 5.61 1.57
N PRO A 67 -10.84 6.88 1.70
CA PRO A 67 -10.14 7.80 2.61
C PRO A 67 -10.12 7.32 4.06
N ALA A 68 -11.15 6.59 4.50
CA ALA A 68 -11.17 6.04 5.86
C ALA A 68 -10.05 5.02 6.05
N ALA A 69 -9.76 4.20 5.04
CA ALA A 69 -8.66 3.26 5.12
C ALA A 69 -7.33 3.99 5.23
N ILE A 70 -7.15 5.05 4.44
CA ILE A 70 -5.92 5.82 4.47
C ILE A 70 -5.73 6.43 5.86
N ALA A 71 -6.78 7.03 6.42
CA ALA A 71 -6.71 7.63 7.75
C ALA A 71 -6.38 6.57 8.80
N PHE A 72 -6.99 5.39 8.71
CA PHE A 72 -6.73 4.29 9.64
C PHE A 72 -5.26 3.88 9.58
N LEU A 73 -4.74 3.67 8.37
CA LEU A 73 -3.37 3.20 8.19
C LEU A 73 -2.35 4.24 8.64
N LYS A 74 -2.59 5.49 8.29
CA LYS A 74 -1.69 6.57 8.68
C LYS A 74 -1.75 6.83 10.18
N GLY A 75 -2.90 6.61 10.79
CA GLY A 75 -3.03 6.73 12.24
C GLY A 75 -2.25 5.65 12.98
N LYS A 76 -2.19 4.44 12.41
CA LYS A 76 -1.45 3.33 13.02
C LYS A 76 0.04 3.43 12.78
N SER A 77 0.46 3.98 11.65
CA SER A 77 1.87 4.04 11.28
C SER A 77 2.13 5.32 10.49
N PRO A 78 2.26 6.47 11.17
CA PRO A 78 2.35 7.76 10.49
C PRO A 78 3.57 7.89 9.56
N GLU A 79 4.64 7.17 9.85
CA GLU A 79 5.87 7.27 9.06
C GLU A 79 5.81 6.41 7.81
N THR A 80 4.87 5.48 7.73
CA THR A 80 4.76 4.58 6.58
C THR A 80 4.14 5.30 5.40
N LYS A 81 4.78 5.22 4.24
CA LYS A 81 4.23 5.78 3.02
C LYS A 81 3.18 4.85 2.46
N LEU A 82 2.25 5.40 1.68
CA LEU A 82 1.10 4.63 1.23
C LEU A 82 0.85 4.84 -0.27
N ILE A 83 0.67 3.72 -0.99
CA ILE A 83 0.18 3.72 -2.36
C ILE A 83 -1.26 3.21 -2.34
N ALA A 84 -2.18 4.02 -2.84
CA ALA A 84 -3.59 3.63 -2.96
C ALA A 84 -3.82 2.99 -4.32
N VAL A 85 -4.55 1.88 -4.35
CA VAL A 85 -4.84 1.14 -5.58
C VAL A 85 -6.34 0.95 -5.68
N SER A 86 -6.93 1.22 -6.85
CA SER A 86 -8.37 1.01 -7.01
C SER A 86 -8.76 0.84 -8.47
N GLY A 87 -9.71 -0.07 -8.71
CA GLY A 87 -10.35 -0.20 -10.00
C GLY A 87 -11.39 0.89 -10.26
N HIS A 88 -11.65 1.74 -9.27
CA HIS A 88 -12.68 2.78 -9.38
C HIS A 88 -12.10 4.17 -9.63
N PHE A 89 -10.77 4.32 -9.67
CA PHE A 89 -10.18 5.61 -10.01
C PHE A 89 -10.59 5.99 -11.43
N GLY A 90 -11.14 7.19 -11.58
CA GLY A 90 -11.55 7.68 -12.88
C GLY A 90 -12.93 7.21 -13.35
N SER A 91 -13.62 6.36 -12.58
CA SER A 91 -14.92 5.83 -12.98
C SER A 91 -16.08 6.69 -12.51
N GLY A 92 -15.82 7.64 -11.61
CA GLY A 92 -16.87 8.42 -10.97
C GLY A 92 -17.53 7.71 -9.79
N GLN A 93 -17.06 6.53 -9.44
CA GLN A 93 -17.54 5.77 -8.30
C GLN A 93 -16.40 5.58 -7.30
N GLY A 94 -16.76 5.50 -6.03
CA GLY A 94 -15.78 5.31 -4.99
C GLY A 94 -14.83 6.49 -4.87
N THR A 95 -13.65 6.25 -4.31
CA THR A 95 -12.64 7.28 -4.08
C THR A 95 -11.90 7.58 -5.38
N SER A 96 -11.78 8.86 -5.73
CA SER A 96 -10.95 9.24 -6.86
C SER A 96 -9.48 9.18 -6.46
N ALA A 97 -8.59 9.16 -7.47
CA ALA A 97 -7.16 9.21 -7.22
C ALA A 97 -6.79 10.49 -6.45
N GLN A 98 -7.41 11.61 -6.82
CA GLN A 98 -7.13 12.88 -6.16
C GLN A 98 -7.57 12.86 -4.72
N ASP A 99 -8.74 12.28 -4.43
CA ASP A 99 -9.22 12.14 -3.05
C ASP A 99 -8.27 11.30 -2.22
N ALA A 100 -7.74 10.22 -2.79
CA ALA A 100 -6.77 9.37 -2.10
C ALA A 100 -5.51 10.15 -1.76
N MET A 101 -5.02 10.94 -2.71
CA MET A 101 -3.82 11.77 -2.49
C MET A 101 -4.07 12.80 -1.39
N HIS A 102 -5.24 13.45 -1.41
CA HIS A 102 -5.59 14.42 -0.39
C HIS A 102 -5.71 13.79 0.99
N ALA A 103 -6.13 12.54 1.06
CA ALA A 103 -6.27 11.83 2.33
C ALA A 103 -4.92 11.38 2.90
N GLY A 104 -3.86 11.41 2.10
CA GLY A 104 -2.53 11.09 2.59
C GLY A 104 -1.76 10.04 1.80
N ALA A 105 -2.32 9.52 0.71
CA ALA A 105 -1.59 8.58 -0.13
C ALA A 105 -0.48 9.31 -0.88
N ALA A 106 0.68 8.69 -0.99
CA ALA A 106 1.79 9.27 -1.72
C ALA A 106 1.64 9.07 -3.23
N ARG A 107 0.96 7.98 -3.62
CA ARG A 107 0.67 7.68 -5.03
C ARG A 107 -0.68 6.99 -5.11
N ALA A 108 -1.29 7.07 -6.28
CA ALA A 108 -2.54 6.38 -6.56
C ALA A 108 -2.40 5.64 -7.88
N LEU A 109 -2.64 4.33 -7.87
CA LEU A 109 -2.51 3.50 -9.06
C LEU A 109 -3.85 2.88 -9.40
N ALA A 110 -4.24 2.94 -10.67
CA ALA A 110 -5.50 2.34 -11.13
C ALA A 110 -5.29 0.86 -11.43
N LYS A 111 -6.32 0.05 -11.17
CA LYS A 111 -6.34 -1.34 -11.60
C LYS A 111 -6.79 -1.41 -13.05
N PRO A 112 -6.29 -2.34 -13.82
CA PRO A 112 -5.31 -3.35 -13.43
C PRO A 112 -3.93 -2.74 -13.24
N VAL A 113 -3.30 -3.06 -12.11
CA VAL A 113 -1.97 -2.55 -11.80
C VAL A 113 -0.95 -3.28 -12.67
N LYS A 114 -0.04 -2.53 -13.27
CA LYS A 114 1.03 -3.12 -14.04
C LYS A 114 2.27 -3.24 -13.18
N ARG A 115 2.98 -4.34 -13.37
CA ARG A 115 4.21 -4.61 -12.61
C ARG A 115 5.19 -3.45 -12.68
N ALA A 116 5.45 -2.93 -13.88
CA ALA A 116 6.42 -1.86 -14.05
C ALA A 116 6.00 -0.59 -13.31
N ASP A 117 4.70 -0.28 -13.35
CA ASP A 117 4.19 0.92 -12.68
C ASP A 117 4.30 0.80 -11.16
N LEU A 118 3.97 -0.38 -10.62
CA LEU A 118 4.08 -0.60 -9.19
C LEU A 118 5.53 -0.52 -8.73
N LEU A 119 6.44 -1.20 -9.43
CA LEU A 119 7.84 -1.20 -9.03
C LEU A 119 8.46 0.18 -9.14
N ALA A 120 8.08 0.96 -10.15
CA ALA A 120 8.59 2.32 -10.30
C ALA A 120 8.11 3.21 -9.15
N ALA A 121 6.84 3.11 -8.79
CA ALA A 121 6.29 3.92 -7.69
C ALA A 121 6.97 3.56 -6.36
N VAL A 122 7.17 2.27 -6.13
CA VAL A 122 7.82 1.81 -4.89
C VAL A 122 9.25 2.34 -4.83
N ALA A 123 10.01 2.22 -5.91
CA ALA A 123 11.39 2.68 -5.94
C ALA A 123 11.48 4.20 -5.72
N GLU A 124 10.52 4.95 -6.27
CA GLU A 124 10.48 6.40 -6.06
C GLU A 124 10.25 6.77 -4.60
N LEU A 125 9.42 5.98 -3.91
CA LEU A 125 9.00 6.35 -2.56
C LEU A 125 9.96 5.86 -1.49
N ILE A 126 10.52 4.65 -1.65
CA ILE A 126 11.35 4.06 -0.60
C ILE A 126 12.71 3.60 -1.10
N GLY A 127 13.02 3.83 -2.38
CA GLY A 127 14.29 3.43 -2.95
C GLY A 127 14.36 1.94 -3.26
N PRO A 128 15.49 1.48 -3.78
CA PRO A 128 15.64 0.07 -4.12
C PRO A 128 15.68 -0.78 -2.85
N PRO A 129 15.41 -2.09 -2.97
CA PRO A 129 15.43 -2.96 -1.80
C PRO A 129 16.82 -3.01 -1.19
N PRO A 130 16.91 -3.21 0.13
CA PRO A 130 18.21 -3.37 0.77
C PRO A 130 18.88 -4.66 0.33
N LYS A 131 20.17 -4.66 0.32
CA LYS A 131 20.93 -5.83 -0.07
C LYS A 131 21.12 -6.79 1.08
#